data_17880ea24b727a4c5f756f9e1c6535b5
#
_entry.id   17880ea24b727a4c5f756f9e1c6535b5
#
_cell.length_a   1.000
_cell.length_b   1.000
_cell.length_c   1.000
_cell.angle_alpha   90.00
_cell.angle_beta   90.00
_cell.angle_gamma   90.00
#
_symmetry.space_group_name_H-M   'P 1'
#
loop_
_entity.id
_entity.type
_entity.pdbx_description
1 polymer ?
#
loop_
_entity_poly.entity_id
_entity_poly.type
_entity_poly.pdbx_seq_one_letter_code
_entity_poly.pdbx_strand_id
1 'polypeptide(L)'
;ASKVTTGNVEFNKTPLNFSELLKQSLGEFKDKFTEKNLTVVDSISCGNTIIFVDGQKTYRILENLFQNAYKYSMEGTRIYADLTTTESKIVFSLKNISASELNISPSELTERFIRGDQARTTEGSGLGLSIAKDLTTLQEGTFDIFLDGDLFKVVITFDLYTYPEGETPEVIIDEPVILE
;
A
#
# COMPACT_ATOMS: atom_id res chain seq x y z
N ALA A 1 9.20 13.09 16.83
CA ALA A 1 9.48 12.10 15.77
C ALA A 1 10.61 11.19 16.23
N SER A 2 10.37 9.90 16.32
CA SER A 2 11.42 8.94 16.61
C SER A 2 12.01 8.41 15.31
N LYS A 3 13.32 8.53 15.18
CA LYS A 3 14.07 7.93 14.07
C LYS A 3 14.47 6.51 14.48
N VAL A 4 14.09 5.53 13.68
CA VAL A 4 14.50 4.14 13.86
C VAL A 4 15.33 3.74 12.65
N THR A 5 16.52 3.25 12.89
CA THR A 5 17.40 2.72 11.85
C THR A 5 17.38 1.20 11.92
N THR A 6 16.92 0.55 10.86
CA THR A 6 16.96 -0.89 10.71
C THR A 6 17.81 -1.23 9.49
N GLY A 7 18.99 -1.79 9.70
CA GLY A 7 19.97 -1.94 8.64
C GLY A 7 20.42 -0.59 8.09
N ASN A 8 20.38 -0.41 6.77
CA ASN A 8 20.75 0.84 6.10
C ASN A 8 19.56 1.79 5.84
N VAL A 9 18.37 1.49 6.38
CA VAL A 9 17.14 2.27 6.17
C VAL A 9 16.79 3.03 7.43
N GLU A 10 16.68 4.34 7.30
CA GLU A 10 16.25 5.23 8.37
C GLU A 10 14.76 5.54 8.22
N PHE A 11 13.99 5.35 9.32
CA PHE A 11 12.57 5.65 9.38
C PHE A 11 12.30 6.84 10.30
N ASN A 12 11.55 7.81 9.80
CA ASN A 12 11.04 8.94 10.57
C ASN A 12 9.55 8.71 10.85
N LYS A 13 9.26 7.93 11.88
CA LYS A 13 7.89 7.57 12.24
C LYS A 13 7.15 8.70 12.94
N THR A 14 5.93 8.95 12.51
CA THR A 14 4.98 9.89 13.11
C THR A 14 3.57 9.30 13.07
N PRO A 15 2.63 9.79 13.91
CA PRO A 15 1.22 9.46 13.73
C PRO A 15 0.75 9.91 12.34
N LEU A 16 0.16 8.99 11.57
CA LEU A 16 -0.28 9.20 10.19
C LEU A 16 -1.71 8.72 10.04
N ASN A 17 -2.56 9.51 9.40
CA ASN A 17 -3.87 9.07 8.97
C ASN A 17 -3.76 8.27 7.67
N PHE A 18 -3.87 6.95 7.78
CA PHE A 18 -3.71 6.06 6.63
C PHE A 18 -4.82 6.25 5.59
N SER A 19 -6.06 6.50 6.00
CA SER A 19 -7.16 6.72 5.06
C SER A 19 -6.93 7.95 4.18
N GLU A 20 -6.39 9.01 4.72
CA GLU A 20 -6.06 10.23 3.96
C GLU A 20 -4.92 9.97 2.96
N LEU A 21 -3.87 9.28 3.39
CA LEU A 21 -2.77 8.91 2.50
C LEU A 21 -3.25 7.98 1.37
N LEU A 22 -4.12 7.04 1.69
CA LEU A 22 -4.72 6.12 0.71
C LEU A 22 -5.53 6.86 -0.34
N LYS A 23 -6.40 7.76 0.08
CA LYS A 23 -7.22 8.59 -0.82
C LYS A 23 -6.35 9.45 -1.75
N GLN A 24 -5.33 10.08 -1.20
CA GLN A 24 -4.37 10.87 -1.97
C GLN A 24 -3.66 10.01 -3.02
N SER A 25 -3.15 8.87 -2.62
CA SER A 25 -2.41 7.96 -3.51
C SER A 25 -3.31 7.40 -4.63
N LEU A 26 -4.54 7.01 -4.30
CA LEU A 26 -5.53 6.58 -5.31
C LEU A 26 -5.86 7.69 -6.30
N GLY A 27 -5.99 8.92 -5.83
CA GLY A 27 -6.23 10.08 -6.68
C GLY A 27 -5.13 10.31 -7.71
N GLU A 28 -3.88 10.10 -7.32
CA GLU A 28 -2.73 10.25 -8.22
C GLU A 28 -2.67 9.18 -9.31
N PHE A 29 -3.19 7.98 -9.05
CA PHE A 29 -3.23 6.88 -10.03
C PHE A 29 -4.48 6.85 -10.90
N LYS A 30 -5.48 7.68 -10.62
CA LYS A 30 -6.78 7.65 -11.28
C LYS A 30 -6.69 7.74 -12.81
N ASP A 31 -5.87 8.65 -13.32
CA ASP A 31 -5.73 8.84 -14.76
C ASP A 31 -5.06 7.62 -15.43
N LYS A 32 -4.03 7.07 -14.81
CA LYS A 32 -3.38 5.85 -15.30
C LYS A 32 -4.35 4.66 -15.36
N PHE A 33 -5.16 4.48 -14.33
CA PHE A 33 -6.14 3.41 -14.32
C PHE A 33 -7.21 3.62 -15.40
N THR A 34 -7.65 4.85 -15.59
CA THR A 34 -8.60 5.20 -16.64
C THR A 34 -8.04 4.93 -18.03
N GLU A 35 -6.78 5.27 -18.30
CA GLU A 35 -6.12 4.99 -19.58
C GLU A 35 -6.11 3.50 -19.94
N LYS A 36 -5.95 2.64 -18.95
CA LYS A 36 -5.98 1.18 -19.11
C LYS A 36 -7.39 0.60 -18.96
N ASN A 37 -8.40 1.43 -18.91
CA ASN A 37 -9.80 1.03 -18.70
C ASN A 37 -9.99 0.17 -17.44
N LEU A 38 -9.29 0.53 -16.36
CA LEU A 38 -9.40 -0.08 -15.04
C LEU A 38 -10.31 0.77 -14.17
N THR A 39 -11.32 0.15 -13.59
CA THR A 39 -12.27 0.81 -12.69
C THR A 39 -11.89 0.54 -11.24
N VAL A 40 -11.62 1.58 -10.47
CA VAL A 40 -11.36 1.46 -9.03
C VAL A 40 -12.68 1.42 -8.27
N VAL A 41 -12.84 0.38 -7.46
CA VAL A 41 -13.93 0.25 -6.49
C VAL A 41 -13.31 0.34 -5.10
N ASP A 42 -13.54 1.43 -4.41
CA ASP A 42 -12.97 1.67 -3.09
C ASP A 42 -14.02 1.61 -1.99
N SER A 43 -13.61 1.05 -0.86
CA SER A 43 -14.39 1.05 0.39
C SER A 43 -13.44 1.41 1.52
N ILE A 44 -13.52 2.66 1.96
CA ILE A 44 -12.58 3.22 2.94
C ILE A 44 -13.33 3.53 4.23
N SER A 45 -12.90 2.90 5.34
CA SER A 45 -13.45 3.14 6.67
C SER A 45 -13.40 4.62 7.05
N CYS A 46 -14.49 5.11 7.62
CA CYS A 46 -14.58 6.46 8.19
C CYS A 46 -14.10 6.54 9.64
N GLY A 47 -13.69 5.41 10.24
CA GLY A 47 -13.20 5.34 11.62
C GLY A 47 -11.76 5.84 11.78
N ASN A 48 -11.23 5.65 12.99
CA ASN A 48 -9.84 5.98 13.28
C ASN A 48 -8.89 5.06 12.50
N THR A 49 -8.02 5.65 11.68
CA THR A 49 -6.99 4.96 10.91
C THR A 49 -5.59 5.53 11.16
N ILE A 50 -5.38 6.10 12.34
CA ILE A 50 -4.06 6.64 12.72
C ILE A 50 -3.12 5.49 13.07
N ILE A 51 -1.98 5.45 12.38
CA ILE A 51 -0.90 4.49 12.58
C ILE A 51 0.43 5.23 12.80
N PHE A 52 1.41 4.56 13.37
CA PHE A 52 2.73 5.15 13.67
C PHE A 52 3.77 4.65 12.67
N VAL A 53 3.98 5.40 11.60
CA VAL A 53 4.81 5.02 10.46
C VAL A 53 5.52 6.24 9.86
N ASP A 54 6.50 5.97 9.01
CA ASP A 54 7.12 6.98 8.15
C ASP A 54 6.20 7.25 6.94
N GLY A 55 5.75 8.50 6.81
CA GLY A 55 4.79 8.89 5.77
C GLY A 55 5.31 8.69 4.36
N GLN A 56 6.58 9.02 4.09
CA GLN A 56 7.18 8.86 2.77
C GLN A 56 7.35 7.38 2.41
N LYS A 57 7.77 6.55 3.35
CA LYS A 57 7.94 5.11 3.16
C LYS A 57 6.59 4.42 2.97
N THR A 58 5.58 4.82 3.71
CA THR A 58 4.22 4.28 3.58
C THR A 58 3.58 4.71 2.26
N TYR A 59 3.78 5.95 1.83
CA TYR A 59 3.40 6.39 0.48
C TYR A 59 4.05 5.50 -0.60
N ARG A 60 5.32 5.19 -0.47
CA ARG A 60 6.04 4.33 -1.40
C ARG A 60 5.48 2.89 -1.43
N ILE A 61 5.02 2.36 -0.30
CA ILE A 61 4.32 1.08 -0.25
C ILE A 61 3.09 1.14 -1.16
N LEU A 62 2.24 2.15 -0.99
CA LEU A 62 1.01 2.31 -1.78
C LEU A 62 1.32 2.54 -3.25
N GLU A 63 2.27 3.39 -3.58
CA GLU A 63 2.71 3.65 -4.94
C GLU A 63 3.15 2.36 -5.65
N ASN A 64 3.97 1.55 -4.99
CA ASN A 64 4.42 0.27 -5.54
C ASN A 64 3.26 -0.71 -5.76
N LEU A 65 2.29 -0.77 -4.84
CA LEU A 65 1.11 -1.63 -4.99
C LEU A 65 0.21 -1.17 -6.13
N PHE A 66 -0.04 0.12 -6.26
CA PHE A 66 -0.87 0.66 -7.34
C PHE A 66 -0.17 0.56 -8.70
N GLN A 67 1.13 0.79 -8.75
CA GLN A 67 1.92 0.59 -9.97
C GLN A 67 1.89 -0.87 -10.42
N ASN A 68 2.00 -1.81 -9.48
CA ASN A 68 1.87 -3.24 -9.75
C ASN A 68 0.48 -3.59 -10.29
N ALA A 69 -0.57 -3.09 -9.67
CA ALA A 69 -1.94 -3.28 -10.14
C ALA A 69 -2.16 -2.69 -11.54
N TYR A 70 -1.67 -1.49 -11.80
CA TYR A 70 -1.73 -0.86 -13.11
C TYR A 70 -1.05 -1.71 -14.18
N LYS A 71 0.13 -2.22 -13.87
CA LYS A 71 0.98 -2.92 -14.83
C LYS A 71 0.45 -4.31 -15.20
N TYR A 72 -0.05 -5.06 -14.22
CA TYR A 72 -0.38 -6.47 -14.39
C TYR A 72 -1.87 -6.78 -14.50
N SER A 73 -2.75 -5.81 -14.29
CA SER A 73 -4.19 -6.03 -14.43
C SER A 73 -4.60 -6.23 -15.87
N MET A 74 -5.57 -7.11 -16.06
CA MET A 74 -6.27 -7.22 -17.33
C MET A 74 -7.06 -5.95 -17.61
N GLU A 75 -6.90 -5.41 -18.80
CA GLU A 75 -7.64 -4.23 -19.25
C GLU A 75 -9.16 -4.47 -19.18
N GLY A 76 -9.91 -3.46 -18.78
CA GLY A 76 -11.36 -3.54 -18.68
C GLY A 76 -11.88 -4.20 -17.40
N THR A 77 -11.01 -4.48 -16.44
CA THR A 77 -11.39 -5.07 -15.15
C THR A 77 -11.44 -4.06 -14.02
N ARG A 78 -11.78 -4.53 -12.81
CA ARG A 78 -11.90 -3.70 -11.61
C ARG A 78 -10.71 -3.93 -10.69
N ILE A 79 -10.33 -2.85 -10.00
CA ILE A 79 -9.39 -2.86 -8.88
C ILE A 79 -10.18 -2.54 -7.62
N TYR A 80 -10.08 -3.39 -6.61
CA TYR A 80 -10.76 -3.21 -5.33
C TYR A 80 -9.77 -2.76 -4.26
N ALA A 81 -10.01 -1.60 -3.69
CA ALA A 81 -9.22 -1.03 -2.61
C ALA A 81 -10.09 -0.90 -1.35
N ASP A 82 -9.87 -1.76 -0.37
CA ASP A 82 -10.67 -1.84 0.84
C ASP A 82 -9.83 -1.55 2.07
N LEU A 83 -10.26 -0.59 2.88
CA LEU A 83 -9.68 -0.27 4.17
C LEU A 83 -10.72 -0.48 5.26
N THR A 84 -10.43 -1.40 6.16
CA THR A 84 -11.25 -1.68 7.33
C THR A 84 -10.43 -1.52 8.61
N THR A 85 -11.10 -1.42 9.73
CA THR A 85 -10.47 -1.36 11.05
C THR A 85 -11.01 -2.48 11.94
N THR A 86 -10.13 -3.02 12.78
CA THR A 86 -10.48 -3.83 13.93
C THR A 86 -10.30 -3.00 15.20
N GLU A 87 -10.45 -3.60 16.38
CA GLU A 87 -10.22 -2.88 17.64
C GLU A 87 -8.78 -2.35 17.78
N SER A 88 -7.80 -3.03 17.16
CA SER A 88 -6.38 -2.74 17.35
C SER A 88 -5.59 -2.50 16.07
N LYS A 89 -6.19 -2.73 14.89
CA LYS A 89 -5.46 -2.69 13.61
C LYS A 89 -6.27 -2.03 12.51
N ILE A 90 -5.54 -1.49 11.53
CA ILE A 90 -6.08 -1.26 10.19
C ILE A 90 -5.76 -2.47 9.31
N VAL A 91 -6.66 -2.77 8.39
CA VAL A 91 -6.50 -3.81 7.37
C VAL A 91 -6.78 -3.20 6.01
N PHE A 92 -5.75 -3.10 5.19
CA PHE A 92 -5.85 -2.63 3.81
C PHE A 92 -5.70 -3.81 2.86
N SER A 93 -6.63 -3.96 1.93
CA SER A 93 -6.52 -4.95 0.86
C SER A 93 -6.64 -4.30 -0.51
N LEU A 94 -5.81 -4.75 -1.43
CA LEU A 94 -5.86 -4.37 -2.83
C LEU A 94 -6.00 -5.64 -3.67
N LYS A 95 -7.06 -5.69 -4.49
CA LYS A 95 -7.35 -6.83 -5.37
C LYS A 95 -7.38 -6.38 -6.81
N ASN A 96 -6.80 -7.18 -7.70
CA ASN A 96 -6.91 -6.98 -9.13
C ASN A 96 -6.97 -8.31 -9.88
N ILE A 97 -7.49 -8.26 -11.10
CA ILE A 97 -7.53 -9.42 -11.99
C ILE A 97 -6.30 -9.36 -12.88
N SER A 98 -5.46 -10.39 -12.79
CA SER A 98 -4.23 -10.48 -13.58
C SER A 98 -4.52 -10.72 -15.07
N ALA A 99 -3.77 -10.04 -15.94
CA ALA A 99 -3.80 -10.27 -17.36
C ALA A 99 -3.16 -11.61 -17.75
N SER A 100 -2.37 -12.18 -16.87
CA SER A 100 -1.68 -13.46 -17.06
C SER A 100 -2.12 -14.44 -15.98
N GLU A 101 -2.11 -15.72 -16.35
CA GLU A 101 -2.40 -16.79 -15.41
C GLU A 101 -1.38 -16.82 -14.27
N LEU A 102 -1.88 -16.91 -13.03
CA LEU A 102 -1.07 -16.96 -11.83
C LEU A 102 -0.86 -18.41 -11.38
N ASN A 103 0.17 -19.07 -11.93
CA ASN A 103 0.46 -20.50 -11.71
C ASN A 103 1.45 -20.78 -10.58
N ILE A 104 1.80 -19.78 -9.81
CA ILE A 104 2.83 -19.89 -8.79
C ILE A 104 2.25 -19.63 -7.41
N SER A 105 2.88 -20.21 -6.37
CA SER A 105 2.51 -19.92 -5.00
C SER A 105 2.85 -18.47 -4.64
N PRO A 106 2.17 -17.86 -3.65
CA PRO A 106 2.52 -16.52 -3.18
C PRO A 106 3.97 -16.38 -2.74
N SER A 107 4.55 -17.42 -2.14
CA SER A 107 5.96 -17.43 -1.76
C SER A 107 6.90 -17.44 -2.97
N GLU A 108 6.60 -18.22 -3.99
CA GLU A 108 7.37 -18.23 -5.25
C GLU A 108 7.26 -16.90 -5.99
N LEU A 109 6.09 -16.28 -5.99
CA LEU A 109 5.90 -14.96 -6.57
C LEU A 109 6.78 -13.92 -5.88
N THR A 110 6.81 -13.92 -4.55
CA THR A 110 7.67 -13.04 -3.77
C THR A 110 9.15 -13.30 -4.04
N GLU A 111 9.57 -14.57 -4.09
CA GLU A 111 10.95 -14.94 -4.42
C GLU A 111 11.35 -14.55 -5.83
N ARG A 112 10.47 -14.70 -6.82
CA ARG A 112 10.72 -14.25 -8.19
C ARG A 112 10.96 -12.74 -8.25
N PHE A 113 10.16 -11.97 -7.51
CA PHE A 113 10.33 -10.52 -7.43
C PHE A 113 11.58 -10.10 -6.65
N ILE A 114 12.04 -10.92 -5.70
CA ILE A 114 13.29 -10.68 -4.96
C ILE A 114 14.52 -11.12 -5.77
N ARG A 115 14.46 -12.29 -6.42
CA ARG A 115 15.58 -12.87 -7.19
C ARG A 115 15.55 -12.53 -8.67
N GLY A 116 14.39 -12.16 -9.16
CA GLY A 116 14.04 -12.49 -10.52
C GLY A 116 14.58 -11.60 -11.56
N ASP A 117 14.96 -10.43 -11.31
CA ASP A 117 15.28 -9.59 -12.42
C ASP A 117 16.31 -8.51 -12.15
N GLN A 118 17.40 -8.89 -11.53
CA GLN A 118 18.63 -8.11 -11.66
C GLN A 118 19.12 -8.03 -13.14
N ALA A 119 18.52 -8.84 -14.00
CA ALA A 119 18.93 -8.96 -15.41
C ALA A 119 18.01 -8.23 -16.40
N ARG A 120 16.86 -7.71 -16.01
CA ARG A 120 15.96 -6.96 -16.88
C ARG A 120 15.86 -5.51 -16.46
N THR A 121 16.66 -4.70 -17.07
CA THR A 121 16.68 -3.23 -17.00
C THR A 121 15.50 -2.59 -17.74
N THR A 122 14.32 -3.20 -17.73
CA THR A 122 13.12 -2.59 -18.27
C THR A 122 12.29 -2.01 -17.13
N GLU A 123 11.68 -0.88 -17.38
CA GLU A 123 10.69 -0.27 -16.50
C GLU A 123 9.69 -1.35 -16.06
N GLY A 124 9.70 -1.69 -14.76
CA GLY A 124 8.84 -2.72 -14.22
C GLY A 124 9.53 -4.03 -13.86
N SER A 125 10.68 -3.97 -13.22
CA SER A 125 11.51 -5.10 -12.82
C SER A 125 10.90 -6.03 -11.75
N GLY A 126 9.63 -5.88 -11.34
CA GLY A 126 9.03 -6.68 -10.28
C GLY A 126 9.56 -6.41 -8.86
N LEU A 127 10.51 -5.51 -8.72
CA LEU A 127 11.07 -5.13 -7.41
C LEU A 127 10.07 -4.39 -6.53
N GLY A 128 8.99 -3.84 -7.10
CA GLY A 128 7.99 -3.06 -6.39
C GLY A 128 7.30 -3.82 -5.26
N LEU A 129 6.93 -5.09 -5.47
CA LEU A 129 6.31 -5.90 -4.41
C LEU A 129 7.26 -6.23 -3.28
N SER A 130 8.52 -6.56 -3.58
CA SER A 130 9.51 -6.83 -2.54
C SER A 130 9.83 -5.58 -1.73
N ILE A 131 9.94 -4.43 -2.36
CA ILE A 131 10.12 -3.15 -1.69
C ILE A 131 8.92 -2.83 -0.79
N ALA A 132 7.70 -2.99 -1.28
CA ALA A 132 6.48 -2.76 -0.51
C ALA A 132 6.42 -3.69 0.71
N LYS A 133 6.74 -4.98 0.54
CA LYS A 133 6.81 -5.94 1.64
C LYS A 133 7.86 -5.55 2.68
N ASP A 134 9.07 -5.24 2.26
CA ASP A 134 10.16 -4.88 3.15
C ASP A 134 9.85 -3.61 3.93
N LEU A 135 9.34 -2.56 3.27
CA LEU A 135 8.95 -1.33 3.93
C LEU A 135 7.78 -1.51 4.92
N THR A 136 6.88 -2.45 4.63
CA THR A 136 5.79 -2.80 5.54
C THR A 136 6.31 -3.52 6.77
N THR A 137 7.11 -4.57 6.59
CA THR A 137 7.62 -5.40 7.68
C THR A 137 8.63 -4.67 8.55
N LEU A 138 9.47 -3.82 7.99
CA LEU A 138 10.41 -2.98 8.73
C LEU A 138 9.70 -1.92 9.59
N GLN A 139 8.46 -1.59 9.28
CA GLN A 139 7.60 -0.71 10.08
C GLN A 139 6.62 -1.49 10.99
N GLU A 140 6.90 -2.77 11.23
CA GLU A 140 6.13 -3.65 12.12
C GLU A 140 4.70 -3.96 11.62
N GLY A 141 4.45 -3.76 10.33
CA GLY A 141 3.25 -4.20 9.66
C GLY A 141 3.34 -5.64 9.15
N THR A 142 2.23 -6.19 8.70
CA THR A 142 2.18 -7.47 7.99
C THR A 142 1.86 -7.28 6.52
N PHE A 143 2.40 -8.14 5.69
CA PHE A 143 2.22 -8.10 4.24
C PHE A 143 1.98 -9.52 3.73
N ASP A 144 0.77 -9.78 3.24
CA ASP A 144 0.36 -11.10 2.75
C ASP A 144 -0.15 -11.01 1.32
N ILE A 145 0.19 -12.00 0.50
CA ILE A 145 -0.27 -12.16 -0.88
C ILE A 145 -1.16 -13.39 -0.97
N PHE A 146 -2.32 -13.24 -1.59
CA PHE A 146 -3.26 -14.31 -1.89
C PHE A 146 -3.49 -14.38 -3.38
N LEU A 147 -3.42 -15.58 -3.93
CA LEU A 147 -3.70 -15.89 -5.33
C LEU A 147 -4.88 -16.86 -5.40
N ASP A 148 -5.86 -16.54 -6.24
CA ASP A 148 -7.00 -17.42 -6.51
C ASP A 148 -7.40 -17.27 -7.98
N GLY A 149 -6.99 -18.25 -8.81
CA GLY A 149 -7.11 -18.14 -10.26
C GLY A 149 -6.35 -16.92 -10.77
N ASP A 150 -7.04 -16.01 -11.44
CA ASP A 150 -6.47 -14.75 -11.93
C ASP A 150 -6.58 -13.61 -10.92
N LEU A 151 -7.15 -13.86 -9.74
CA LEU A 151 -7.25 -12.88 -8.68
C LEU A 151 -5.92 -12.76 -7.92
N PHE A 152 -5.39 -11.56 -7.90
CA PHE A 152 -4.24 -11.16 -7.11
C PHE A 152 -4.68 -10.26 -5.97
N LYS A 153 -4.37 -10.64 -4.74
CA LYS A 153 -4.76 -9.87 -3.55
C LYS A 153 -3.57 -9.67 -2.63
N VAL A 154 -3.34 -8.43 -2.25
CA VAL A 154 -2.38 -8.05 -1.20
C VAL A 154 -3.15 -7.56 0.01
N VAL A 155 -2.77 -8.01 1.19
CA VAL A 155 -3.32 -7.54 2.46
C VAL A 155 -2.20 -7.00 3.33
N ILE A 156 -2.36 -5.77 3.77
CA ILE A 156 -1.43 -5.09 4.68
C ILE A 156 -2.17 -4.76 5.97
N THR A 157 -1.53 -5.02 7.11
CA THR A 157 -2.03 -4.60 8.41
C THR A 157 -0.99 -3.77 9.14
N PHE A 158 -1.47 -2.78 9.89
CA PHE A 158 -0.68 -2.01 10.85
C PHE A 158 -1.47 -1.87 12.14
N ASP A 159 -0.77 -1.82 13.26
CA ASP A 159 -1.39 -1.52 14.55
C ASP A 159 -1.88 -0.07 14.58
N LEU A 160 -3.07 0.14 15.13
CA LEU A 160 -3.55 1.49 15.43
C LEU A 160 -2.64 2.15 16.46
N TYR A 161 -2.36 3.43 16.25
CA TYR A 161 -1.57 4.22 17.18
C TYR A 161 -2.41 4.59 18.40
N THR A 162 -1.86 4.32 19.58
CA THR A 162 -2.44 4.76 20.84
C THR A 162 -1.63 5.92 21.37
N TYR A 163 -2.27 7.08 21.55
CA TYR A 163 -1.62 8.23 22.15
C TYR A 163 -1.26 7.93 23.59
N PRO A 164 -0.07 8.34 24.07
CA PRO A 164 0.27 8.26 25.50
C PRO A 164 -0.76 8.99 26.36
N GLU A 165 -0.94 8.53 27.60
CA GLU A 165 -1.87 9.18 28.53
C GLU A 165 -1.52 10.68 28.68
N GLY A 166 -2.50 11.55 28.44
CA GLY A 166 -2.35 13.00 28.52
C GLY A 166 -1.96 13.71 27.23
N GLU A 167 -1.65 12.97 26.16
CA GLU A 167 -1.46 13.53 24.82
C GLU A 167 -2.75 13.40 24.02
N THR A 168 -3.31 14.53 23.64
CA THR A 168 -4.41 14.57 22.67
C THR A 168 -3.84 14.72 21.26
N PRO A 169 -4.46 14.10 20.25
CA PRO A 169 -4.06 14.36 18.88
C PRO A 169 -4.14 15.87 18.62
N GLU A 170 -3.03 16.47 18.19
CA GLU A 170 -3.13 17.75 17.52
C GLU A 170 -4.02 17.52 16.31
N VAL A 171 -5.22 18.11 16.36
CA VAL A 171 -6.08 18.16 15.18
C VAL A 171 -5.37 19.09 14.20
N ILE A 172 -4.54 18.50 13.33
CA ILE A 172 -4.07 19.22 12.16
C ILE A 172 -5.30 19.36 11.29
N ILE A 173 -5.99 20.47 11.46
CA ILE A 173 -6.96 20.93 10.48
C ILE A 173 -6.09 21.41 9.33
N ASP A 174 -5.86 20.52 8.34
CA ASP A 174 -5.36 20.96 7.06
C ASP A 174 -6.38 21.96 6.54
N GLU A 175 -6.00 23.23 6.55
CA GLU A 175 -6.75 24.23 5.81
C GLU A 175 -6.80 23.79 4.36
N PRO A 176 -7.97 23.82 3.71
CA PRO A 176 -8.05 23.48 2.31
C PRO A 176 -7.10 24.39 1.54
N VAL A 177 -6.15 23.80 0.84
CA VAL A 177 -5.33 24.53 -0.12
C VAL A 177 -6.29 25.07 -1.17
N ILE A 178 -6.62 26.35 -1.05
CA ILE A 178 -7.37 27.07 -2.08
C ILE A 178 -6.38 27.22 -3.24
N LEU A 179 -6.56 26.38 -4.25
CA LEU A 179 -5.92 26.59 -5.54
C LEU A 179 -6.64 27.76 -6.21
N GLU A 180 -5.97 28.91 -6.24
CA GLU A 180 -6.36 30.00 -7.15
C GLU A 180 -6.09 29.61 -8.61
#